data_b86c32105d106286c04890fe3bdbabbb
#
_entry.id   b86c32105d106286c04890fe3bdbabbb
#
_cell.length_a   1.000
_cell.length_b   1.000
_cell.length_c   1.000
_cell.angle_alpha   90.00
_cell.angle_beta   90.00
_cell.angle_gamma   90.00
#
_symmetry.space_group_name_H-M   'P 1'
#
loop_
_entity.id
_entity.type
_entity.pdbx_description
1 polymer ?
#
loop_
_entity_poly.entity_id
_entity_poly.type
_entity_poly.pdbx_seq_one_letter_code
_entity_poly.pdbx_strand_id
1 'polypeptide(L)'
;NGLKDKEIIKTEDLIFDYTVFDENGDETGKNRILTDINLSIEEGSFVAVLGHNGSGKSTLAKHFNGILLPTSGKVLVDGIDTTDESRIYDIRQTVGMVFQNPDNQIVATIVEEDVAFALENLGVPPDEIRKRVDDALKTVDMYEYRNHAPHQLSGGQKQRVAIAGIIAMRPRCIV
;
A
#
# COMPACT_ATOMS: atom_id res chain seq x y z
N ASN A 1 8.64 31.74 10.59
CA ASN A 1 9.21 30.68 9.76
C ASN A 1 8.22 29.52 9.79
N GLY A 2 7.21 29.57 8.90
CA GLY A 2 6.29 28.45 8.74
C GLY A 2 7.04 27.25 8.19
N LEU A 3 7.04 26.16 8.93
CA LEU A 3 7.32 24.85 8.38
C LEU A 3 6.30 24.66 7.25
N LYS A 4 6.76 24.65 5.99
CA LYS A 4 5.93 24.17 4.88
C LYS A 4 5.61 22.73 5.22
N ASP A 5 4.33 22.41 5.39
CA ASP A 5 3.90 21.04 5.55
C ASP A 5 4.44 20.24 4.37
N LYS A 6 5.14 19.15 4.69
CA LYS A 6 5.83 18.35 3.68
C LYS A 6 4.82 17.53 2.91
N GLU A 7 4.78 17.67 1.59
CA GLU A 7 3.96 16.82 0.73
C GLU A 7 4.51 15.39 0.73
N ILE A 8 3.71 14.44 1.20
CA ILE A 8 4.08 13.02 1.18
C ILE A 8 3.70 12.36 -0.15
N ILE A 9 2.58 12.76 -0.73
CA ILE A 9 2.09 12.28 -2.03
C ILE A 9 1.71 13.49 -2.87
N LYS A 10 2.19 13.50 -4.12
CA LYS A 10 1.82 14.49 -5.11
C LYS A 10 1.55 13.83 -6.45
N THR A 11 0.48 14.22 -7.13
CA THR A 11 0.21 13.85 -8.51
C THR A 11 0.18 15.09 -9.39
N GLU A 12 0.76 15.00 -10.59
CA GLU A 12 0.80 16.06 -11.58
C GLU A 12 0.27 15.54 -12.90
N ASP A 13 -0.87 16.07 -13.33
CA ASP A 13 -1.55 15.72 -14.59
C ASP A 13 -1.65 14.19 -14.81
N LEU A 14 -1.94 13.45 -13.74
CA LEU A 14 -1.97 12.00 -13.77
C LEU A 14 -3.08 11.50 -14.67
N ILE A 15 -2.69 10.72 -15.68
CA ILE A 15 -3.58 9.97 -16.55
C ILE A 15 -3.24 8.49 -16.44
N PHE A 16 -4.26 7.65 -16.33
CA PHE A 16 -4.09 6.21 -16.35
C PHE A 16 -5.13 5.51 -17.22
N ASP A 17 -4.62 4.73 -18.16
CA ASP A 17 -5.40 3.89 -19.08
C ASP A 17 -5.06 2.42 -18.84
N TYR A 18 -6.08 1.56 -18.65
CA TYR A 18 -5.91 0.12 -18.77
C TYR A 18 -5.91 -0.28 -20.24
N THR A 19 -4.97 -1.15 -20.61
CA THR A 19 -4.99 -1.79 -21.92
C THR A 19 -5.99 -2.94 -21.90
N VAL A 20 -6.86 -2.97 -22.91
CA VAL A 20 -7.87 -4.03 -23.09
C VAL A 20 -7.35 -5.01 -24.13
N PHE A 21 -7.37 -6.30 -23.82
CA PHE A 21 -6.96 -7.39 -24.69
C PHE A 21 -8.16 -8.24 -25.06
N ASP A 22 -8.14 -8.85 -26.26
CA ASP A 22 -9.13 -9.83 -26.68
C ASP A 22 -8.77 -11.25 -26.18
N GLU A 23 -9.58 -12.24 -26.54
CA GLU A 23 -9.40 -13.64 -26.17
C GLU A 23 -8.10 -14.26 -26.72
N ASN A 24 -7.51 -13.65 -27.76
CA ASN A 24 -6.26 -14.08 -28.37
C ASN A 24 -5.02 -13.40 -27.74
N GLY A 25 -5.24 -12.42 -26.85
CA GLY A 25 -4.19 -11.63 -26.22
C GLY A 25 -3.75 -10.41 -27.04
N ASP A 26 -4.50 -10.05 -28.09
CA ASP A 26 -4.22 -8.86 -28.90
C ASP A 26 -4.83 -7.61 -28.26
N GLU A 27 -4.10 -6.48 -28.31
CA GLU A 27 -4.58 -5.21 -27.79
C GLU A 27 -5.75 -4.69 -28.65
N THR A 28 -6.92 -4.51 -28.03
CA THR A 28 -8.14 -4.03 -28.71
C THR A 28 -8.47 -2.59 -28.39
N GLY A 29 -7.83 -2.01 -27.38
CA GLY A 29 -8.08 -0.62 -27.02
C GLY A 29 -7.59 -0.27 -25.62
N LYS A 30 -7.95 0.93 -25.18
CA LYS A 30 -7.60 1.46 -23.85
C LYS A 30 -8.86 1.95 -23.15
N ASN A 31 -8.92 1.70 -21.86
CA ASN A 31 -9.99 2.19 -20.99
C ASN A 31 -9.41 3.21 -20.01
N ARG A 32 -9.76 4.48 -20.17
CA ARG A 32 -9.30 5.56 -19.30
C ARG A 32 -10.04 5.54 -17.96
N ILE A 33 -9.27 5.43 -16.88
CA ILE A 33 -9.79 5.38 -15.50
C ILE A 33 -9.50 6.68 -14.77
N LEU A 34 -8.30 7.26 -14.93
CA LEU A 34 -7.89 8.50 -14.29
C LEU A 34 -7.56 9.55 -15.35
N THR A 35 -8.06 10.78 -15.16
CA THR A 35 -7.86 11.90 -16.09
C THR A 35 -7.44 13.14 -15.30
N ASP A 36 -6.29 13.68 -15.64
CA ASP A 36 -5.77 14.95 -15.14
C ASP A 36 -5.88 15.11 -13.60
N ILE A 37 -5.46 14.09 -12.87
CA ILE A 37 -5.50 14.10 -11.41
C ILE A 37 -4.32 14.91 -10.87
N ASN A 38 -4.63 15.99 -10.19
CA ASN A 38 -3.68 16.86 -9.50
C ASN A 38 -4.01 16.87 -8.01
N LEU A 39 -3.19 16.21 -7.22
CA LEU A 39 -3.33 16.08 -5.76
C LEU A 39 -2.07 16.51 -5.05
N SER A 40 -2.26 17.02 -3.85
CA SER A 40 -1.18 17.21 -2.88
C SER A 40 -1.69 16.76 -1.52
N ILE A 41 -1.02 15.77 -0.93
CA ILE A 41 -1.33 15.22 0.38
C ILE A 41 -0.15 15.51 1.30
N GLU A 42 -0.43 16.23 2.38
CA GLU A 42 0.58 16.62 3.37
C GLU A 42 0.82 15.50 4.38
N GLU A 43 2.06 15.37 4.83
CA GLU A 43 2.42 14.43 5.89
C GLU A 43 1.65 14.75 7.18
N GLY A 44 1.14 13.72 7.85
CA GLY A 44 0.34 13.87 9.07
C GLY A 44 -1.14 14.20 8.85
N SER A 45 -1.58 14.34 7.59
CA SER A 45 -2.99 14.55 7.28
C SER A 45 -3.77 13.24 7.22
N PHE A 46 -5.08 13.33 7.46
CA PHE A 46 -6.03 12.25 7.23
C PHE A 46 -6.92 12.62 6.04
N VAL A 47 -6.89 11.82 4.99
CA VAL A 47 -7.60 12.11 3.74
C VAL A 47 -8.59 10.99 3.43
N ALA A 48 -9.84 11.34 3.19
CA ALA A 48 -10.88 10.43 2.73
C ALA A 48 -11.09 10.58 1.22
N VAL A 49 -11.03 9.46 0.48
CA VAL A 49 -11.32 9.41 -0.94
C VAL A 49 -12.74 8.88 -1.14
N LEU A 50 -13.64 9.71 -1.61
CA LEU A 50 -15.06 9.40 -1.76
C LEU A 50 -15.41 9.22 -3.24
N GLY A 51 -16.29 8.27 -3.50
CA GLY A 51 -16.82 8.01 -4.84
C GLY A 51 -17.59 6.69 -4.89
N HIS A 52 -18.41 6.51 -5.92
CA HIS A 52 -19.12 5.26 -6.15
C HIS A 52 -18.16 4.14 -6.62
N ASN A 53 -18.64 2.89 -6.59
CA ASN A 53 -17.87 1.76 -7.10
C ASN A 53 -17.55 1.96 -8.59
N GLY A 54 -16.29 1.70 -8.97
CA GLY A 54 -15.83 1.90 -10.35
C GLY A 54 -15.40 3.34 -10.68
N SER A 55 -15.34 4.25 -9.69
CA SER A 55 -14.89 5.64 -9.90
C SER A 55 -13.38 5.83 -9.98
N GLY A 56 -12.60 4.75 -9.78
CA GLY A 56 -11.13 4.80 -9.87
C GLY A 56 -10.39 4.98 -8.54
N LYS A 57 -11.07 4.91 -7.39
CA LYS A 57 -10.44 5.09 -6.06
C LYS A 57 -9.30 4.10 -5.81
N SER A 58 -9.54 2.81 -6.02
CA SER A 58 -8.53 1.76 -5.84
C SER A 58 -7.40 1.88 -6.86
N THR A 59 -7.71 2.29 -8.08
CA THR A 59 -6.72 2.55 -9.13
C THR A 59 -5.81 3.71 -8.73
N LEU A 60 -6.37 4.79 -8.22
CA LEU A 60 -5.61 5.92 -7.70
C LEU A 60 -4.69 5.50 -6.55
N ALA A 61 -5.24 4.78 -5.57
CA ALA A 61 -4.49 4.29 -4.41
C ALA A 61 -3.27 3.44 -4.82
N LYS A 62 -3.42 2.57 -5.80
CA LYS A 62 -2.34 1.71 -6.33
C LYS A 62 -1.21 2.48 -7.01
N HIS A 63 -1.42 3.73 -7.39
CA HIS A 63 -0.35 4.61 -7.87
C HIS A 63 0.53 5.15 -6.74
N PHE A 64 0.01 5.23 -5.50
CA PHE A 64 0.74 5.82 -4.37
C PHE A 64 1.85 4.92 -3.82
N ASN A 65 1.86 3.64 -4.13
CA ASN A 65 2.96 2.74 -3.76
C ASN A 65 3.66 2.09 -4.98
N GLY A 66 3.36 2.57 -6.19
CA GLY A 66 3.99 2.11 -7.42
C GLY A 66 3.52 0.72 -7.91
N ILE A 67 2.37 0.21 -7.44
CA ILE A 67 1.75 -1.01 -8.02
C ILE A 67 1.30 -0.72 -9.45
N LEU A 68 0.70 0.44 -9.67
CA LEU A 68 0.38 0.96 -10.99
C LEU A 68 1.26 2.16 -11.29
N LEU A 69 1.68 2.30 -12.54
CA LEU A 69 2.45 3.43 -13.03
C LEU A 69 1.59 4.28 -13.96
N PRO A 70 1.74 5.62 -13.95
CA PRO A 70 0.93 6.51 -14.79
C PRO A 70 1.16 6.23 -16.27
N THR A 71 0.10 6.35 -17.08
CA THR A 71 0.21 6.38 -18.54
C THR A 71 0.85 7.68 -19.00
N SER A 72 0.48 8.80 -18.36
CA SER A 72 1.15 10.09 -18.48
C SER A 72 1.01 10.90 -17.20
N GLY A 73 1.74 12.00 -17.10
CA GLY A 73 1.87 12.75 -15.87
C GLY A 73 2.83 12.09 -14.88
N LYS A 74 2.77 12.50 -13.62
CA LYS A 74 3.69 12.03 -12.57
C LYS A 74 2.97 11.72 -11.27
N VAL A 75 3.52 10.77 -10.54
CA VAL A 75 3.20 10.51 -9.14
C VAL A 75 4.49 10.57 -8.34
N LEU A 76 4.54 11.47 -7.38
CA LEU A 76 5.69 11.67 -6.50
C LEU A 76 5.33 11.20 -5.08
N VAL A 77 6.18 10.38 -4.51
CA VAL A 77 6.09 9.90 -3.13
C VAL A 77 7.32 10.37 -2.39
N ASP A 78 7.13 11.23 -1.42
CA ASP A 78 8.25 11.90 -0.70
C ASP A 78 9.27 12.53 -1.69
N GLY A 79 8.77 13.13 -2.76
CA GLY A 79 9.58 13.72 -3.83
C GLY A 79 10.20 12.74 -4.83
N ILE A 80 9.95 11.43 -4.67
CA ILE A 80 10.48 10.38 -5.54
C ILE A 80 9.45 10.04 -6.61
N ASP A 81 9.84 10.09 -7.89
CA ASP A 81 8.99 9.66 -9.00
C ASP A 81 8.78 8.12 -8.94
N THR A 82 7.53 7.69 -8.97
CA THR A 82 7.17 6.25 -8.89
C THR A 82 7.65 5.44 -10.09
N THR A 83 8.02 6.08 -11.20
CA THR A 83 8.60 5.43 -12.38
C THR A 83 10.10 5.17 -12.26
N ASP A 84 10.75 5.68 -11.21
CA ASP A 84 12.15 5.38 -10.92
C ASP A 84 12.28 3.99 -10.28
N GLU A 85 12.55 2.99 -11.10
CA GLU A 85 12.68 1.60 -10.66
C GLU A 85 13.76 1.39 -9.59
N SER A 86 14.81 2.23 -9.59
CA SER A 86 15.89 2.15 -8.59
C SER A 86 15.43 2.55 -7.18
N ARG A 87 14.32 3.26 -7.05
CA ARG A 87 13.78 3.79 -5.80
C ARG A 87 12.47 3.13 -5.35
N ILE A 88 12.05 2.05 -6.03
CA ILE A 88 10.75 1.41 -5.73
C ILE A 88 10.65 0.91 -4.28
N TYR A 89 11.74 0.42 -3.70
CA TYR A 89 11.76 -0.03 -2.31
C TYR A 89 11.55 1.13 -1.33
N ASP A 90 12.15 2.29 -1.60
CA ASP A 90 11.96 3.51 -0.79
C ASP A 90 10.49 3.95 -0.80
N ILE A 91 9.85 3.89 -1.96
CA ILE A 91 8.44 4.22 -2.13
C ILE A 91 7.56 3.26 -1.32
N ARG A 92 7.79 1.95 -1.42
CA ARG A 92 7.01 0.93 -0.71
C ARG A 92 7.23 0.90 0.79
N GLN A 93 8.38 1.33 1.27
CA GLN A 93 8.62 1.55 2.69
C GLN A 93 7.91 2.80 3.21
N THR A 94 7.80 3.83 2.38
CA THR A 94 7.16 5.10 2.73
C THR A 94 5.63 4.96 2.75
N VAL A 95 5.06 4.29 1.75
CA VAL A 95 3.61 4.08 1.61
C VAL A 95 3.26 2.61 1.78
N GLY A 96 2.67 2.28 2.91
CA GLY A 96 2.07 0.98 3.15
C GLY A 96 0.66 0.91 2.57
N MET A 97 0.36 -0.18 1.85
CA MET A 97 -0.97 -0.39 1.27
C MET A 97 -1.69 -1.54 1.96
N VAL A 98 -2.92 -1.30 2.37
CA VAL A 98 -3.84 -2.31 2.87
C VAL A 98 -4.82 -2.66 1.75
N PHE A 99 -4.79 -3.92 1.29
CA PHE A 99 -5.71 -4.36 0.24
C PHE A 99 -7.13 -4.55 0.76
N GLN A 100 -8.10 -4.37 -0.12
CA GLN A 100 -9.52 -4.56 0.20
C GLN A 100 -9.82 -6.01 0.63
N ASN A 101 -9.18 -7.00 0.00
CA ASN A 101 -9.28 -8.41 0.40
C ASN A 101 -8.00 -8.82 1.14
N PRO A 102 -8.08 -9.15 2.45
CA PRO A 102 -6.91 -9.56 3.23
C PRO A 102 -6.28 -10.86 2.73
N ASP A 103 -7.02 -11.75 2.10
CA ASP A 103 -6.49 -13.01 1.54
C ASP A 103 -5.47 -12.75 0.40
N ASN A 104 -5.54 -11.59 -0.26
CA ASN A 104 -4.56 -11.18 -1.27
C ASN A 104 -3.27 -10.65 -0.68
N GLN A 105 -3.23 -10.38 0.62
CA GLN A 105 -2.12 -9.75 1.32
C GLN A 105 -1.39 -10.72 2.25
N ILE A 106 -2.11 -11.64 2.91
CA ILE A 106 -1.55 -12.63 3.82
C ILE A 106 -0.90 -13.76 3.02
N VAL A 107 0.38 -14.02 3.27
CA VAL A 107 1.17 -15.01 2.50
C VAL A 107 1.76 -16.12 3.36
N ALA A 108 1.95 -15.92 4.66
CA ALA A 108 2.52 -16.90 5.57
C ALA A 108 1.46 -17.85 6.15
N THR A 109 1.92 -18.97 6.70
CA THR A 109 1.08 -20.01 7.30
C THR A 109 0.76 -19.78 8.78
N ILE A 110 1.47 -18.87 9.43
CA ILE A 110 1.29 -18.47 10.82
C ILE A 110 1.24 -16.95 10.90
N VAL A 111 0.32 -16.41 11.73
CA VAL A 111 0.06 -14.97 11.87
C VAL A 111 1.34 -14.16 12.16
N GLU A 112 2.12 -14.55 13.15
CA GLU A 112 3.33 -13.79 13.50
C GLU A 112 4.41 -13.81 12.41
N GLU A 113 4.50 -14.90 11.65
CA GLU A 113 5.41 -15.02 10.50
C GLU A 113 4.98 -14.11 9.36
N ASP A 114 3.67 -13.98 9.14
CA ASP A 114 3.13 -13.08 8.13
C ASP A 114 3.46 -11.62 8.43
N VAL A 115 3.29 -11.20 9.68
CA VAL A 115 3.65 -9.84 10.13
C VAL A 115 5.16 -9.61 10.04
N ALA A 116 5.98 -10.62 10.29
CA ALA A 116 7.44 -10.55 10.21
C ALA A 116 7.98 -10.51 8.78
N PHE A 117 7.25 -11.06 7.82
CA PHE A 117 7.71 -11.32 6.45
C PHE A 117 8.38 -10.13 5.77
N ALA A 118 7.73 -8.97 5.79
CA ALA A 118 8.28 -7.77 5.17
C ALA A 118 9.53 -7.25 5.89
N LEU A 119 9.57 -7.38 7.22
CA LEU A 119 10.72 -6.95 8.03
C LEU A 119 11.95 -7.83 7.77
N GLU A 120 11.75 -9.13 7.59
CA GLU A 120 12.81 -10.06 7.21
C GLU A 120 13.40 -9.71 5.85
N ASN A 121 12.54 -9.41 4.86
CA ASN A 121 12.97 -9.01 3.52
C ASN A 121 13.73 -7.67 3.52
N LEU A 122 13.45 -6.79 4.48
CA LEU A 122 14.17 -5.53 4.66
C LEU A 122 15.50 -5.70 5.43
N GLY A 123 15.79 -6.90 5.92
CA GLY A 123 17.01 -7.17 6.68
C GLY A 123 17.01 -6.57 8.08
N VAL A 124 15.85 -6.36 8.69
CA VAL A 124 15.71 -5.89 10.06
C VAL A 124 16.31 -6.93 11.01
N PRO A 125 17.09 -6.54 12.03
CA PRO A 125 17.67 -7.50 12.99
C PRO A 125 16.60 -8.32 13.71
N PRO A 126 16.83 -9.62 14.00
CA PRO A 126 15.84 -10.52 14.60
C PRO A 126 15.20 -10.01 15.90
N ASP A 127 16.00 -9.42 16.79
CA ASP A 127 15.49 -8.88 18.06
C ASP A 127 14.53 -7.71 17.85
N GLU A 128 14.80 -6.87 16.86
CA GLU A 128 13.94 -5.76 16.48
C GLU A 128 12.68 -6.26 15.77
N ILE A 129 12.79 -7.28 14.91
CA ILE A 129 11.62 -7.94 14.28
C ILE A 129 10.67 -8.44 15.35
N ARG A 130 11.15 -9.19 16.34
CA ARG A 130 10.31 -9.72 17.43
C ARG A 130 9.52 -8.62 18.12
N LYS A 131 10.20 -7.54 18.49
CA LYS A 131 9.57 -6.40 19.14
C LYS A 131 8.51 -5.73 18.28
N ARG A 132 8.84 -5.46 17.00
CA ARG A 132 7.91 -4.80 16.07
C ARG A 132 6.67 -5.65 15.77
N VAL A 133 6.84 -6.96 15.63
CA VAL A 133 5.73 -7.90 15.41
C VAL A 133 4.80 -7.92 16.63
N ASP A 134 5.35 -8.04 17.83
CA ASP A 134 4.55 -8.06 19.05
C ASP A 134 3.80 -6.73 19.25
N ASP A 135 4.46 -5.60 19.06
CA ASP A 135 3.84 -4.28 19.18
C ASP A 135 2.72 -4.08 18.14
N ALA A 136 2.95 -4.49 16.89
CA ALA A 136 1.95 -4.38 15.83
C ALA A 136 0.72 -5.25 16.10
N LEU A 137 0.92 -6.51 16.50
CA LEU A 137 -0.17 -7.42 16.83
C LEU A 137 -0.97 -6.94 18.05
N LYS A 138 -0.32 -6.37 19.07
CA LYS A 138 -1.00 -5.76 20.21
C LYS A 138 -1.81 -4.54 19.81
N THR A 139 -1.30 -3.72 18.91
CA THR A 139 -1.99 -2.53 18.40
C THR A 139 -3.32 -2.86 17.74
N VAL A 140 -3.42 -3.99 17.07
CA VAL A 140 -4.65 -4.44 16.38
C VAL A 140 -5.44 -5.49 17.16
N ASP A 141 -5.11 -5.75 18.43
CA ASP A 141 -5.77 -6.75 19.27
C ASP A 141 -5.71 -8.19 18.72
N MET A 142 -4.59 -8.54 18.10
CA MET A 142 -4.39 -9.87 17.50
C MET A 142 -3.23 -10.65 18.13
N TYR A 143 -2.63 -10.17 19.20
CA TYR A 143 -1.49 -10.82 19.83
C TYR A 143 -1.78 -12.26 20.32
N GLU A 144 -2.98 -12.50 20.86
CA GLU A 144 -3.41 -13.81 21.30
C GLU A 144 -3.49 -14.84 20.16
N TYR A 145 -3.62 -14.37 18.93
CA TYR A 145 -3.73 -15.20 17.72
C TYR A 145 -2.40 -15.36 16.98
N ARG A 146 -1.28 -14.93 17.55
CA ARG A 146 0.03 -14.92 16.87
C ARG A 146 0.49 -16.28 16.34
N ASN A 147 0.09 -17.38 17.00
CA ASN A 147 0.44 -18.75 16.62
C ASN A 147 -0.63 -19.43 15.77
N HIS A 148 -1.74 -18.74 15.46
CA HIS A 148 -2.81 -19.29 14.64
C HIS A 148 -2.45 -19.24 13.15
N ALA A 149 -3.04 -20.20 12.39
CA ALA A 149 -3.02 -20.11 10.94
C ALA A 149 -4.07 -19.10 10.45
N PRO A 150 -3.78 -18.33 9.39
CA PRO A 150 -4.74 -17.33 8.87
C PRO A 150 -6.12 -17.91 8.53
N HIS A 151 -6.20 -19.14 8.05
CA HIS A 151 -7.49 -19.77 7.71
C HIS A 151 -8.40 -20.04 8.93
N GLN A 152 -7.86 -19.99 10.16
CA GLN A 152 -8.62 -20.13 11.41
C GLN A 152 -9.26 -18.79 11.83
N LEU A 153 -8.97 -17.70 11.14
CA LEU A 153 -9.42 -16.35 11.48
C LEU A 153 -10.66 -15.96 10.69
N SER A 154 -11.50 -15.11 11.31
CA SER A 154 -12.58 -14.40 10.60
C SER A 154 -12.01 -13.41 9.58
N GLY A 155 -12.86 -12.94 8.65
CA GLY A 155 -12.47 -11.91 7.68
C GLY A 155 -11.96 -10.63 8.35
N GLY A 156 -12.61 -10.16 9.40
CA GLY A 156 -12.18 -8.99 10.16
C GLY A 156 -10.87 -9.20 10.90
N GLN A 157 -10.62 -10.39 11.44
CA GLN A 157 -9.36 -10.75 12.07
C GLN A 157 -8.22 -10.82 11.06
N LYS A 158 -8.44 -11.41 9.89
CA LYS A 158 -7.48 -11.41 8.77
C LYS A 158 -7.12 -9.98 8.34
N GLN A 159 -8.10 -9.09 8.26
CA GLN A 159 -7.87 -7.67 7.95
C GLN A 159 -6.96 -7.00 8.99
N ARG A 160 -7.18 -7.27 10.27
CA ARG A 160 -6.32 -6.78 11.36
C ARG A 160 -4.89 -7.29 11.24
N VAL A 161 -4.70 -8.55 10.89
CA VAL A 161 -3.37 -9.14 10.66
C VAL A 161 -2.67 -8.46 9.47
N ALA A 162 -3.38 -8.24 8.37
CA ALA A 162 -2.86 -7.51 7.22
C ALA A 162 -2.42 -6.08 7.59
N ILE A 163 -3.22 -5.38 8.39
CA ILE A 163 -2.88 -4.05 8.93
C ILE A 163 -1.65 -4.12 9.83
N ALA A 164 -1.55 -5.13 10.70
CA ALA A 164 -0.38 -5.32 11.56
C ALA A 164 0.92 -5.47 10.76
N GLY A 165 0.89 -6.21 9.64
CA GLY A 165 2.01 -6.34 8.72
C GLY A 165 2.50 -5.01 8.17
N ILE A 166 1.58 -4.11 7.86
CA ILE A 166 1.89 -2.77 7.39
C ILE A 166 2.42 -1.89 8.54
N ILE A 167 1.76 -1.88 9.70
CA ILE A 167 2.18 -1.10 10.87
C ILE A 167 3.60 -1.48 11.33
N ALA A 168 3.94 -2.77 11.30
CA ALA A 168 5.25 -3.26 11.70
C ALA A 168 6.41 -2.66 10.88
N MET A 169 6.15 -2.34 9.61
CA MET A 169 7.12 -1.68 8.72
C MET A 169 7.35 -0.21 9.07
N ARG A 170 6.49 0.39 9.88
CA ARG A 170 6.51 1.82 10.25
C ARG A 170 6.51 2.75 9.03
N PRO A 171 5.55 2.62 8.12
CA PRO A 171 5.45 3.51 6.97
C PRO A 171 5.08 4.94 7.42
N ARG A 172 5.39 5.92 6.58
CA ARG A 172 5.01 7.32 6.82
C ARG A 172 3.59 7.62 6.33
N CYS A 173 3.07 6.78 5.44
CA CYS A 173 1.71 6.88 4.90
C CYS A 173 1.10 5.49 4.81
N ILE A 174 -0.19 5.37 5.12
CA ILE A 174 -0.98 4.13 4.93
C ILE A 174 -2.16 4.46 4.02
N VAL A 175 -2.36 3.63 3.02
CA VAL A 175 -3.43 3.75 2.01
C VAL A 175 -4.32 2.51 2.02
#